data_05a97d76e3474864b970a18e77ecf427
#
_entry.id   05a97d76e3474864b970a18e77ecf427
#
_cell.length_a   1.000
_cell.length_b   1.000
_cell.length_c   1.000
_cell.angle_alpha   90.00
_cell.angle_beta   90.00
_cell.angle_gamma   90.00
#
_symmetry.space_group_name_H-M   'P 1'
#
loop_
_entity.id
_entity.type
_entity.pdbx_description
1 polymer ?
#
loop_
_entity_poly.entity_id
_entity_poly.type
_entity_poly.pdbx_seq_one_letter_code
_entity_poly.pdbx_strand_id
1 'polypeptide(L)'
;VKVYENTQVNSIDYGPQTHICVTENGEIRARQILLCNAAYLTKSGFFSNTAIPVYTYGSITRPLTEDELDSIGSPKPFGVIPAESFGTTLRLTNDKRLLLRNVFSYARGFKSKTSDIEYAKKKHQVAFDRRYPDLAKIGYEHSWGGLLTLAQNGGMVFGKLGERVYGAAFCNGTGVARGTAFGKALAELVVGQNSRSIEILSNRPKPNYGLPNWITEIGVRATTKYRFMKSGLET
;
A
#
# COMPACT_ATOMS: atom_id res chain seq x y z
N VAL A 1 11.07 -19.71 -5.56
CA VAL A 1 10.93 -18.56 -6.47
C VAL A 1 12.26 -17.84 -6.51
N LYS A 2 12.76 -17.51 -7.72
CA LYS A 2 13.92 -16.63 -7.89
C LYS A 2 13.45 -15.19 -7.83
N VAL A 3 14.12 -14.34 -7.05
CA VAL A 3 13.84 -12.91 -6.91
C VAL A 3 15.00 -12.17 -7.56
N TYR A 4 14.67 -11.20 -8.40
CA TYR A 4 15.64 -10.32 -9.07
C TYR A 4 15.40 -8.90 -8.57
N GLU A 5 16.29 -8.45 -7.70
CA GLU A 5 16.29 -7.06 -7.21
C GLU A 5 16.88 -6.12 -8.26
N ASN A 6 16.60 -4.83 -8.13
CA ASN A 6 17.08 -3.78 -9.04
C ASN A 6 16.82 -4.09 -10.52
N THR A 7 15.73 -4.85 -10.81
CA THR A 7 15.36 -5.28 -12.14
C THR A 7 13.98 -4.72 -12.49
N GLN A 8 13.92 -3.42 -12.75
CA GLN A 8 12.69 -2.75 -13.16
C GLN A 8 12.30 -3.17 -14.57
N VAL A 9 11.05 -3.61 -14.74
CA VAL A 9 10.44 -3.81 -16.06
C VAL A 9 9.95 -2.45 -16.59
N ASN A 10 10.57 -1.97 -17.66
CA ASN A 10 10.28 -0.66 -18.27
C ASN A 10 9.10 -0.73 -19.24
N SER A 11 8.99 -1.83 -19.98
CA SER A 11 7.86 -2.10 -20.89
C SER A 11 7.61 -3.61 -21.02
N ILE A 12 6.40 -3.94 -21.45
CA ILE A 12 6.00 -5.32 -21.73
C ILE A 12 5.41 -5.36 -23.12
N ASP A 13 5.96 -6.23 -23.98
CA ASP A 13 5.36 -6.60 -25.26
C ASP A 13 4.56 -7.90 -25.07
N TYR A 14 3.25 -7.79 -25.27
CA TYR A 14 2.31 -8.88 -25.07
C TYR A 14 2.12 -9.67 -26.36
N GLY A 15 2.94 -10.69 -26.56
CA GLY A 15 2.83 -11.59 -27.70
C GLY A 15 1.86 -12.77 -27.50
N PRO A 16 1.44 -13.43 -28.58
CA PRO A 16 0.44 -14.51 -28.51
C PRO A 16 0.98 -15.81 -27.85
N GLN A 17 2.27 -16.07 -27.92
CA GLN A 17 2.89 -17.26 -27.34
C GLN A 17 3.92 -16.94 -26.25
N THR A 18 4.61 -15.82 -26.41
CA THR A 18 5.67 -15.37 -25.52
C THR A 18 5.55 -13.86 -25.33
N HIS A 19 5.58 -13.44 -24.10
CA HIS A 19 5.67 -12.03 -23.72
C HIS A 19 7.12 -11.64 -23.50
N ILE A 20 7.49 -10.40 -23.80
CA ILE A 20 8.83 -9.86 -23.64
C ILE A 20 8.75 -8.72 -22.61
N CYS A 21 9.42 -8.89 -21.47
CA CYS A 21 9.58 -7.84 -20.48
C CYS A 21 10.96 -7.19 -20.66
N VAL A 22 10.99 -5.91 -21.00
CA VAL A 22 12.22 -5.15 -21.21
C VAL A 22 12.68 -4.53 -19.91
N THR A 23 13.94 -4.73 -19.57
CA THR A 23 14.62 -4.14 -18.41
C THR A 23 15.83 -3.34 -18.86
N GLU A 24 16.49 -2.62 -17.94
CA GLU A 24 17.74 -1.92 -18.26
C GLU A 24 18.87 -2.88 -18.67
N ASN A 25 18.87 -4.10 -18.14
CA ASN A 25 19.94 -5.08 -18.30
C ASN A 25 19.63 -6.18 -19.33
N GLY A 26 18.52 -6.06 -20.06
CA GLY A 26 18.14 -7.04 -21.08
C GLY A 26 16.65 -7.38 -21.08
N GLU A 27 16.31 -8.48 -21.74
CA GLU A 27 14.93 -8.93 -21.91
C GLU A 27 14.66 -10.22 -21.14
N ILE A 28 13.45 -10.30 -20.59
CA ILE A 28 12.91 -11.52 -19.97
C ILE A 28 11.79 -12.04 -20.86
N ARG A 29 11.94 -13.25 -21.36
CA ARG A 29 10.91 -13.93 -22.16
C ARG A 29 10.11 -14.86 -21.27
N ALA A 30 8.78 -14.65 -21.25
CA ALA A 30 7.87 -15.38 -20.39
C ALA A 30 6.67 -15.91 -21.15
N ARG A 31 6.25 -17.14 -20.85
CA ARG A 31 5.02 -17.72 -21.41
C ARG A 31 3.77 -17.20 -20.72
N GLN A 32 3.89 -16.76 -19.49
CA GLN A 32 2.81 -16.21 -18.66
C GLN A 32 3.34 -15.04 -17.83
N ILE A 33 2.51 -14.03 -17.61
CA ILE A 33 2.81 -12.89 -16.75
C ILE A 33 1.74 -12.78 -15.65
N LEU A 34 2.20 -12.60 -14.42
CA LEU A 34 1.36 -12.26 -13.27
C LEU A 34 1.68 -10.84 -12.80
N LEU A 35 0.76 -9.92 -13.01
CA LEU A 35 0.89 -8.52 -12.63
C LEU A 35 0.38 -8.31 -11.20
N CYS A 36 1.30 -8.28 -10.24
CA CYS A 36 1.02 -8.05 -8.81
C CYS A 36 1.65 -6.75 -8.31
N ASN A 37 1.74 -5.75 -9.20
CA ASN A 37 2.50 -4.51 -9.03
C ASN A 37 1.65 -3.31 -8.56
N ALA A 38 0.53 -3.57 -7.86
CA ALA A 38 -0.35 -2.59 -7.24
C ALA A 38 -0.79 -1.47 -8.22
N ALA A 39 -0.51 -0.18 -7.91
CA ALA A 39 -0.85 0.95 -8.76
C ALA A 39 -0.18 0.89 -10.15
N TYR A 40 1.00 0.30 -10.22
CA TYR A 40 1.78 0.21 -11.46
C TYR A 40 1.12 -0.69 -12.52
N LEU A 41 0.14 -1.53 -12.15
CA LEU A 41 -0.66 -2.27 -13.09
C LEU A 41 -1.29 -1.35 -14.16
N THR A 42 -1.68 -0.14 -13.78
CA THR A 42 -2.24 0.85 -14.72
C THR A 42 -1.23 1.36 -15.75
N LYS A 43 0.06 1.18 -15.50
CA LYS A 43 1.14 1.47 -16.46
C LYS A 43 1.52 0.26 -17.32
N SER A 44 1.00 -0.92 -16.97
CA SER A 44 1.23 -2.16 -17.73
C SER A 44 0.16 -2.40 -18.81
N GLY A 45 -0.62 -1.37 -19.18
CA GLY A 45 -1.62 -1.45 -20.24
C GLY A 45 -3.03 -1.86 -19.79
N PHE A 46 -3.24 -2.10 -18.49
CA PHE A 46 -4.54 -2.52 -17.96
C PHE A 46 -5.08 -1.50 -16.95
N PHE A 47 -6.39 -1.28 -16.97
CA PHE A 47 -7.09 -0.41 -16.02
C PHE A 47 -6.51 1.03 -15.96
N SER A 48 -6.10 1.59 -17.08
CA SER A 48 -5.66 2.98 -17.18
C SER A 48 -6.73 3.92 -16.62
N ASN A 49 -6.31 4.98 -15.90
CA ASN A 49 -7.19 5.98 -15.29
C ASN A 49 -8.24 5.46 -14.29
N THR A 50 -8.03 4.29 -13.68
CA THR A 50 -8.91 3.76 -12.65
C THR A 50 -8.33 3.89 -11.23
N ALA A 51 -7.02 4.12 -11.12
CA ALA A 51 -6.33 4.18 -9.85
C ALA A 51 -6.39 5.58 -9.22
N ILE A 52 -6.68 5.61 -7.93
CA ILE A 52 -6.45 6.76 -7.06
C ILE A 52 -5.18 6.44 -6.26
N PRO A 53 -4.00 6.90 -6.70
CA PRO A 53 -2.74 6.63 -6.01
C PRO A 53 -2.60 7.56 -4.79
N VAL A 54 -2.38 6.96 -3.63
CA VAL A 54 -2.24 7.68 -2.35
C VAL A 54 -1.04 7.14 -1.61
N TYR A 55 -0.17 8.03 -1.12
CA TYR A 55 0.83 7.64 -0.15
C TYR A 55 0.27 7.71 1.27
N THR A 56 0.65 6.75 2.09
CA THR A 56 0.57 6.83 3.55
C THR A 56 1.96 6.72 4.13
N TYR A 57 2.17 7.29 5.32
CA TYR A 57 3.50 7.40 5.90
C TYR A 57 3.55 6.69 7.25
N GLY A 58 4.67 6.02 7.49
CA GLY A 58 4.99 5.36 8.74
C GLY A 58 6.30 5.89 9.34
N SER A 59 6.39 5.90 10.65
CA SER A 59 7.62 6.15 11.39
C SER A 59 7.74 5.11 12.51
N ILE A 60 8.96 4.68 12.78
CA ILE A 60 9.24 3.68 13.81
C ILE A 60 10.41 4.15 14.67
N THR A 61 10.29 3.96 16.00
CA THR A 61 11.36 4.25 16.96
C THR A 61 12.51 3.24 16.85
N ARG A 62 13.62 3.50 17.51
CA ARG A 62 14.54 2.43 17.91
C ARG A 62 13.82 1.45 18.88
N PRO A 63 14.42 0.29 19.16
CA PRO A 63 13.91 -0.54 20.27
C PRO A 63 13.87 0.26 21.58
N LEU A 64 12.78 0.13 22.31
CA LEU A 64 12.64 0.71 23.64
C LEU A 64 13.47 -0.09 24.65
N THR A 65 14.02 0.59 25.64
CA THR A 65 14.64 -0.05 26.81
C THR A 65 13.58 -0.65 27.73
N GLU A 66 13.98 -1.48 28.71
CA GLU A 66 13.02 -2.02 29.67
C GLU A 66 12.36 -0.90 30.48
N ASP A 67 13.15 0.08 30.96
CA ASP A 67 12.64 1.24 31.73
C ASP A 67 11.63 2.06 30.91
N GLU A 68 11.87 2.21 29.58
CA GLU A 68 10.96 2.89 28.67
C GLU A 68 9.67 2.08 28.48
N LEU A 69 9.75 0.76 28.39
CA LEU A 69 8.57 -0.11 28.35
C LEU A 69 7.80 -0.07 29.66
N ASP A 70 8.49 -0.06 30.80
CA ASP A 70 7.87 0.01 32.12
C ASP A 70 7.12 1.33 32.31
N SER A 71 7.66 2.45 31.78
CA SER A 71 6.98 3.76 31.81
C SER A 71 5.64 3.79 31.09
N ILE A 72 5.41 2.88 30.14
CA ILE A 72 4.14 2.73 29.43
C ILE A 72 3.34 1.48 29.86
N GLY A 73 3.70 0.88 30.99
CA GLY A 73 2.99 -0.26 31.59
C GLY A 73 3.38 -1.63 31.04
N SER A 74 4.59 -1.78 30.49
CA SER A 74 5.16 -3.05 29.99
C SER A 74 4.21 -3.85 29.10
N PRO A 75 3.61 -3.23 28.06
CA PRO A 75 2.61 -3.90 27.23
C PRO A 75 3.25 -5.03 26.40
N LYS A 76 2.47 -6.09 26.20
CA LYS A 76 2.81 -7.10 25.18
C LYS A 76 2.71 -6.47 23.78
N PRO A 77 3.39 -7.02 22.75
CA PRO A 77 3.23 -6.56 21.37
C PRO A 77 1.76 -6.45 20.98
N PHE A 78 1.38 -5.31 20.39
CA PHE A 78 0.01 -5.01 20.03
C PHE A 78 -0.07 -4.24 18.72
N GLY A 79 -1.27 -4.18 18.14
CA GLY A 79 -1.62 -3.29 17.03
C GLY A 79 -2.98 -2.65 17.29
N VAL A 80 -3.05 -1.33 17.09
CA VAL A 80 -4.28 -0.54 17.21
C VAL A 80 -4.56 0.12 15.87
N ILE A 81 -5.80 -0.03 15.41
CA ILE A 81 -6.33 0.66 14.24
C ILE A 81 -7.33 1.70 14.75
N PRO A 82 -7.22 2.97 14.30
CA PRO A 82 -8.14 4.00 14.73
C PRO A 82 -9.56 3.75 14.21
N ALA A 83 -10.58 4.27 14.90
CA ALA A 83 -11.96 4.22 14.44
C ALA A 83 -12.17 5.07 13.18
N GLU A 84 -11.53 6.25 13.14
CA GLU A 84 -11.50 7.07 11.92
C GLU A 84 -10.34 6.66 11.02
N SER A 85 -10.62 6.46 9.72
CA SER A 85 -9.67 5.94 8.72
C SER A 85 -8.37 6.76 8.59
N PHE A 86 -8.41 8.04 8.99
CA PHE A 86 -7.28 8.98 8.94
C PHE A 86 -6.61 9.19 10.31
N GLY A 87 -7.06 8.50 11.34
CA GLY A 87 -6.42 8.49 12.64
C GLY A 87 -5.10 7.71 12.64
N THR A 88 -4.44 7.71 13.79
CA THR A 88 -3.13 7.08 13.96
C THR A 88 -3.25 5.59 14.22
N THR A 89 -2.70 4.78 13.31
CA THR A 89 -2.42 3.37 13.58
C THR A 89 -1.17 3.29 14.45
N LEU A 90 -1.22 2.46 15.48
CA LEU A 90 -0.13 2.19 16.39
C LEU A 90 0.23 0.71 16.38
N ARG A 91 1.51 0.41 16.58
CA ARG A 91 1.97 -0.96 16.80
C ARG A 91 3.19 -0.96 17.71
N LEU A 92 3.16 -1.80 18.74
CA LEU A 92 4.36 -2.25 19.43
C LEU A 92 4.80 -3.56 18.78
N THR A 93 6.00 -3.59 18.24
CA THR A 93 6.57 -4.77 17.58
C THR A 93 7.18 -5.75 18.57
N ASN A 94 7.48 -6.99 18.12
CA ASN A 94 8.13 -8.01 18.97
C ASN A 94 9.55 -7.60 19.40
N ASP A 95 10.23 -6.77 18.60
CA ASP A 95 11.54 -6.19 18.90
C ASP A 95 11.45 -4.84 19.64
N LYS A 96 10.34 -4.62 20.35
CA LYS A 96 10.11 -3.49 21.26
C LYS A 96 10.14 -2.10 20.61
N ARG A 97 9.71 -1.97 19.35
CA ARG A 97 9.64 -0.69 18.65
C ARG A 97 8.20 -0.19 18.55
N LEU A 98 8.01 1.11 18.74
CA LEU A 98 6.72 1.76 18.48
C LEU A 98 6.68 2.29 17.04
N LEU A 99 5.70 1.80 16.30
CA LEU A 99 5.40 2.26 14.93
C LEU A 99 4.12 3.08 14.95
N LEU A 100 4.18 4.25 14.31
CA LEU A 100 3.02 5.10 14.04
C LEU A 100 2.82 5.23 12.55
N ARG A 101 1.57 5.20 12.12
CA ARG A 101 1.18 5.45 10.74
C ARG A 101 -0.05 6.34 10.72
N ASN A 102 0.09 7.51 10.16
CA ASN A 102 -0.99 8.40 9.77
C ASN A 102 -0.57 9.21 8.53
N VAL A 103 -1.19 10.32 8.25
CA VAL A 103 -0.93 11.20 7.09
C VAL A 103 -1.11 10.46 5.75
N PHE A 104 -1.84 11.09 4.88
CA PHE A 104 -2.05 10.63 3.50
C PHE A 104 -1.81 11.77 2.54
N SER A 105 -1.26 11.47 1.37
CA SER A 105 -1.11 12.43 0.29
C SER A 105 -1.42 11.82 -1.07
N TYR A 106 -1.92 12.62 -2.01
CA TYR A 106 -2.09 12.18 -3.39
C TYR A 106 -0.73 11.97 -4.05
N ALA A 107 -0.54 10.83 -4.68
CA ALA A 107 0.72 10.42 -5.28
C ALA A 107 0.78 10.75 -6.77
N ARG A 108 0.97 12.03 -7.12
CA ARG A 108 1.09 12.44 -8.53
C ARG A 108 2.23 11.67 -9.21
N GLY A 109 1.90 10.96 -10.30
CA GLY A 109 2.88 10.13 -11.02
C GLY A 109 3.44 8.95 -10.21
N PHE A 110 2.75 8.55 -9.11
CA PHE A 110 3.15 7.46 -8.20
C PHE A 110 4.45 7.76 -7.42
N LYS A 111 4.71 9.04 -7.17
CA LYS A 111 5.91 9.49 -6.45
C LYS A 111 5.53 10.21 -5.16
N SER A 112 6.39 10.10 -4.15
CA SER A 112 6.39 10.90 -2.93
C SER A 112 7.68 11.74 -2.89
N LYS A 113 7.61 12.89 -2.24
CA LYS A 113 8.77 13.77 -2.05
C LYS A 113 9.35 13.55 -0.66
N THR A 114 10.63 13.83 -0.49
CA THR A 114 11.28 13.83 0.82
C THR A 114 10.57 14.78 1.79
N SER A 115 10.11 15.94 1.31
CA SER A 115 9.34 16.90 2.11
C SER A 115 8.04 16.33 2.67
N ASP A 116 7.41 15.38 1.98
CA ASP A 116 6.17 14.73 2.44
C ASP A 116 6.47 13.79 3.61
N ILE A 117 7.61 13.08 3.57
CA ILE A 117 8.08 12.21 4.66
C ILE A 117 8.41 13.05 5.89
N GLU A 118 9.11 14.17 5.71
CA GLU A 118 9.46 15.08 6.82
C GLU A 118 8.21 15.72 7.45
N TYR A 119 7.24 16.11 6.62
CA TYR A 119 5.95 16.59 7.12
C TYR A 119 5.22 15.51 7.94
N ALA A 120 5.16 14.29 7.42
CA ALA A 120 4.54 13.18 8.10
C ALA A 120 5.25 12.85 9.42
N LYS A 121 6.59 12.82 9.44
CA LYS A 121 7.39 12.61 10.64
C LYS A 121 7.06 13.63 11.75
N LYS A 122 6.91 14.90 11.40
CA LYS A 122 6.47 15.94 12.36
C LYS A 122 5.07 15.66 12.92
N LYS A 123 4.13 15.22 12.08
CA LYS A 123 2.79 14.85 12.53
C LYS A 123 2.78 13.60 13.39
N HIS A 124 3.60 12.61 13.05
CA HIS A 124 3.80 11.42 13.88
C HIS A 124 4.36 11.80 15.26
N GLN A 125 5.32 12.74 15.33
CA GLN A 125 5.88 13.18 16.59
C GLN A 125 4.83 13.81 17.49
N VAL A 126 3.98 14.70 16.95
CA VAL A 126 2.87 15.28 17.72
C VAL A 126 1.91 14.21 18.25
N ALA A 127 1.59 13.22 17.40
CA ALA A 127 0.72 12.11 17.79
C ALA A 127 1.38 11.19 18.85
N PHE A 128 2.70 11.02 18.76
CA PHE A 128 3.50 10.24 19.70
C PHE A 128 3.56 10.92 21.06
N ASP A 129 3.98 12.18 21.10
CA ASP A 129 4.17 12.94 22.34
C ASP A 129 2.87 13.03 23.15
N ARG A 130 1.73 13.13 22.46
CA ARG A 130 0.42 13.15 23.10
C ARG A 130 0.07 11.82 23.78
N ARG A 131 0.46 10.70 23.18
CA ARG A 131 0.13 9.35 23.66
C ARG A 131 1.13 8.80 24.66
N TYR A 132 2.37 9.19 24.49
CA TYR A 132 3.52 8.70 25.26
C TYR A 132 4.39 9.88 25.73
N PRO A 133 3.86 10.76 26.61
CA PRO A 133 4.60 11.96 27.04
C PRO A 133 5.94 11.62 27.70
N ASP A 134 6.04 10.50 28.40
CA ASP A 134 7.27 10.04 29.05
C ASP A 134 8.32 9.56 28.03
N LEU A 135 7.92 9.29 26.81
CA LEU A 135 8.79 8.86 25.71
C LEU A 135 9.05 9.95 24.65
N ALA A 136 8.61 11.20 24.88
CA ALA A 136 8.63 12.27 23.87
C ALA A 136 10.04 12.57 23.29
N LYS A 137 11.11 12.21 24.00
CA LYS A 137 12.50 12.45 23.57
C LYS A 137 13.09 11.37 22.67
N ILE A 138 12.40 10.23 22.48
CA ILE A 138 12.97 9.07 21.79
C ILE A 138 13.13 9.33 20.29
N GLY A 139 12.18 10.01 19.66
CA GLY A 139 12.20 10.26 18.23
C GLY A 139 12.06 8.99 17.38
N TYR A 140 12.25 9.14 16.06
CA TYR A 140 12.11 8.04 15.09
C TYR A 140 13.44 7.71 14.44
N GLU A 141 13.78 6.42 14.42
CA GLU A 141 14.96 5.89 13.74
C GLU A 141 14.72 5.86 12.23
N HIS A 142 13.53 5.41 11.79
CA HIS A 142 13.16 5.35 10.39
C HIS A 142 11.80 6.00 10.14
N SER A 143 11.69 6.64 8.97
CA SER A 143 10.43 7.16 8.41
C SER A 143 10.37 6.89 6.93
N TRP A 144 9.22 6.47 6.43
CA TRP A 144 9.02 6.11 5.01
C TRP A 144 7.61 6.40 4.53
N GLY A 145 7.44 6.40 3.22
CA GLY A 145 6.14 6.42 2.57
C GLY A 145 5.85 5.11 1.83
N GLY A 146 4.59 4.68 1.83
CA GLY A 146 4.09 3.53 1.10
C GLY A 146 2.97 3.91 0.14
N LEU A 147 3.07 3.46 -1.12
CA LEU A 147 2.05 3.70 -2.14
C LEU A 147 0.87 2.75 -1.95
N LEU A 148 -0.32 3.31 -1.82
CA LEU A 148 -1.59 2.60 -1.84
C LEU A 148 -2.29 2.83 -3.18
N THR A 149 -3.04 1.83 -3.63
CA THR A 149 -3.92 1.94 -4.78
C THR A 149 -5.36 1.80 -4.34
N LEU A 150 -6.13 2.85 -4.52
CA LEU A 150 -7.55 2.87 -4.26
C LEU A 150 -8.31 2.92 -5.58
N ALA A 151 -9.51 2.33 -5.61
CA ALA A 151 -10.49 2.54 -6.66
C ALA A 151 -11.65 3.36 -6.11
N GLN A 152 -12.25 4.23 -6.93
CA GLN A 152 -13.35 5.09 -6.51
C GLN A 152 -14.55 4.29 -5.97
N ASN A 153 -14.86 3.17 -6.62
CA ASN A 153 -15.94 2.25 -6.24
C ASN A 153 -15.49 1.13 -5.28
N GLY A 154 -14.25 1.18 -4.74
CA GLY A 154 -13.68 0.11 -3.95
C GLY A 154 -13.42 -1.19 -4.73
N GLY A 155 -13.52 -1.14 -6.06
CA GLY A 155 -13.27 -2.26 -6.96
C GLY A 155 -11.84 -2.79 -6.85
N MET A 156 -11.65 -4.04 -7.28
CA MET A 156 -10.35 -4.70 -7.26
C MET A 156 -10.09 -5.44 -8.56
N VAL A 157 -8.82 -5.62 -8.90
CA VAL A 157 -8.43 -6.41 -10.06
C VAL A 157 -8.05 -7.80 -9.59
N PHE A 158 -8.67 -8.80 -10.19
CA PHE A 158 -8.32 -10.21 -9.99
C PHE A 158 -8.66 -11.01 -11.23
N GLY A 159 -7.75 -11.90 -11.67
CA GLY A 159 -8.00 -12.90 -12.70
C GLY A 159 -7.26 -12.65 -14.01
N LYS A 160 -7.79 -13.22 -15.11
CA LYS A 160 -7.22 -13.11 -16.46
C LYS A 160 -7.43 -11.68 -17.00
N LEU A 161 -6.36 -11.05 -17.46
CA LEU A 161 -6.34 -9.69 -18.02
C LEU A 161 -6.16 -9.69 -19.53
N GLY A 162 -5.47 -10.69 -20.05
CA GLY A 162 -5.18 -10.89 -21.47
C GLY A 162 -4.78 -12.34 -21.72
N GLU A 163 -4.35 -12.63 -22.95
CA GLU A 163 -3.85 -13.96 -23.26
C GLU A 163 -2.63 -14.27 -22.43
N ARG A 164 -2.71 -15.28 -21.54
CA ARG A 164 -1.67 -15.68 -20.59
C ARG A 164 -1.14 -14.54 -19.70
N VAL A 165 -1.94 -13.50 -19.52
CA VAL A 165 -1.66 -12.40 -18.59
C VAL A 165 -2.72 -12.40 -17.49
N TYR A 166 -2.26 -12.42 -16.26
CA TYR A 166 -3.11 -12.45 -15.07
C TYR A 166 -2.73 -11.30 -14.17
N GLY A 167 -3.64 -10.86 -13.32
CA GLY A 167 -3.35 -9.78 -12.40
C GLY A 167 -4.13 -9.83 -11.12
N ALA A 168 -3.50 -9.28 -10.07
CA ALA A 168 -4.11 -9.07 -8.78
C ALA A 168 -3.62 -7.73 -8.21
N ALA A 169 -4.53 -6.78 -8.05
CA ALA A 169 -4.19 -5.41 -7.62
C ALA A 169 -5.40 -4.69 -6.99
N PHE A 170 -5.21 -3.46 -6.56
CA PHE A 170 -6.22 -2.62 -5.92
C PHE A 170 -6.72 -3.20 -4.59
N CYS A 171 -5.78 -3.43 -3.67
CA CYS A 171 -6.10 -3.89 -2.31
C CYS A 171 -6.85 -2.86 -1.45
N ASN A 172 -7.06 -1.62 -1.93
CA ASN A 172 -7.84 -0.57 -1.29
C ASN A 172 -7.45 -0.34 0.20
N GLY A 173 -6.14 -0.30 0.48
CA GLY A 173 -5.60 -0.04 1.82
C GLY A 173 -5.49 -1.27 2.74
N THR A 174 -6.00 -2.43 2.35
CA THR A 174 -5.93 -3.67 3.15
C THR A 174 -4.89 -4.64 2.56
N GLY A 175 -3.67 -4.15 2.31
CA GLY A 175 -2.66 -4.80 1.46
C GLY A 175 -2.22 -6.17 1.93
N VAL A 176 -1.88 -6.35 3.21
CA VAL A 176 -1.28 -7.62 3.68
C VAL A 176 -2.26 -8.80 3.55
N ALA A 177 -3.44 -8.69 4.16
CA ALA A 177 -4.41 -9.78 4.14
C ALA A 177 -4.95 -10.05 2.72
N ARG A 178 -5.34 -8.99 2.00
CA ARG A 178 -5.82 -9.14 0.63
C ARG A 178 -4.73 -9.59 -0.33
N GLY A 179 -3.51 -9.07 -0.20
CA GLY A 179 -2.38 -9.47 -1.04
C GLY A 179 -2.06 -10.96 -0.90
N THR A 180 -2.10 -11.50 0.32
CA THR A 180 -1.91 -12.93 0.56
C THR A 180 -3.03 -13.77 -0.07
N ALA A 181 -4.29 -13.36 0.14
CA ALA A 181 -5.44 -14.06 -0.45
C ALA A 181 -5.43 -13.98 -1.98
N PHE A 182 -5.12 -12.82 -2.55
CA PHE A 182 -5.02 -12.61 -3.99
C PHE A 182 -3.89 -13.46 -4.59
N GLY A 183 -2.71 -13.45 -3.98
CA GLY A 183 -1.55 -14.22 -4.48
C GLY A 183 -1.83 -15.71 -4.50
N LYS A 184 -2.43 -16.25 -3.43
CA LYS A 184 -2.83 -17.66 -3.37
C LYS A 184 -3.86 -17.99 -4.45
N ALA A 185 -4.96 -17.26 -4.51
CA ALA A 185 -6.01 -17.53 -5.49
C ALA A 185 -5.55 -17.35 -6.93
N LEU A 186 -4.65 -16.37 -7.20
CA LEU A 186 -4.08 -16.15 -8.51
C LEU A 186 -3.18 -17.32 -8.94
N ALA A 187 -2.38 -17.85 -8.02
CA ALA A 187 -1.56 -19.03 -8.28
C ALA A 187 -2.43 -20.27 -8.59
N GLU A 188 -3.48 -20.49 -7.80
CA GLU A 188 -4.46 -21.55 -8.05
C GLU A 188 -5.12 -21.42 -9.43
N LEU A 189 -5.55 -20.20 -9.79
CA LEU A 189 -6.17 -19.92 -11.09
C LEU A 189 -5.23 -20.21 -12.27
N VAL A 190 -3.97 -19.81 -12.16
CA VAL A 190 -2.97 -19.97 -13.24
C VAL A 190 -2.64 -21.45 -13.51
N VAL A 191 -2.70 -22.30 -12.50
CA VAL A 191 -2.51 -23.74 -12.67
C VAL A 191 -3.80 -24.51 -12.95
N GLY A 192 -4.91 -23.80 -13.22
CA GLY A 192 -6.18 -24.38 -13.61
C GLY A 192 -6.98 -24.98 -12.45
N GLN A 193 -6.67 -24.64 -11.21
CA GLN A 193 -7.45 -25.05 -10.05
C GLN A 193 -8.69 -24.15 -9.87
N ASN A 194 -9.73 -24.73 -9.33
CA ASN A 194 -10.92 -24.00 -8.89
C ASN A 194 -10.96 -23.97 -7.36
N SER A 195 -11.21 -22.79 -6.80
CA SER A 195 -11.39 -22.63 -5.35
C SER A 195 -12.47 -21.59 -5.05
N ARG A 196 -13.04 -21.68 -3.85
CA ARG A 196 -14.00 -20.68 -3.36
C ARG A 196 -13.40 -19.27 -3.35
N SER A 197 -12.09 -19.14 -3.12
CA SER A 197 -11.40 -17.84 -3.17
C SER A 197 -11.40 -17.25 -4.58
N ILE A 198 -11.18 -18.08 -5.60
CA ILE A 198 -11.24 -17.64 -7.01
C ILE A 198 -12.65 -17.16 -7.34
N GLU A 199 -13.67 -17.93 -6.99
CA GLU A 199 -15.07 -17.57 -7.22
C GLU A 199 -15.43 -16.23 -6.57
N ILE A 200 -15.13 -16.06 -5.28
CA ILE A 200 -15.41 -14.83 -4.54
C ILE A 200 -14.68 -13.63 -5.17
N LEU A 201 -13.41 -13.78 -5.51
CA LEU A 201 -12.61 -12.68 -6.04
C LEU A 201 -13.00 -12.32 -7.47
N SER A 202 -13.32 -13.30 -8.31
CA SER A 202 -13.77 -13.10 -9.70
C SER A 202 -15.10 -12.35 -9.79
N ASN A 203 -15.97 -12.52 -8.79
CA ASN A 203 -17.29 -11.88 -8.71
C ASN A 203 -17.24 -10.48 -8.08
N ARG A 204 -16.08 -9.99 -7.65
CA ARG A 204 -15.94 -8.63 -7.11
C ARG A 204 -16.00 -7.56 -8.20
N PRO A 205 -16.57 -6.38 -7.88
CA PRO A 205 -16.57 -5.25 -8.81
C PRO A 205 -15.14 -4.91 -9.26
N LYS A 206 -14.97 -4.68 -10.55
CA LYS A 206 -13.73 -4.15 -11.10
C LYS A 206 -13.63 -2.65 -10.84
N PRO A 207 -12.41 -2.08 -10.81
CA PRO A 207 -12.24 -0.64 -10.72
C PRO A 207 -12.95 0.07 -11.87
N ASN A 208 -13.77 1.09 -11.56
CA ASN A 208 -14.37 1.95 -12.55
C ASN A 208 -13.38 3.03 -13.03
N TYR A 209 -13.67 3.61 -14.20
CA TYR A 209 -12.91 4.76 -14.69
C TYR A 209 -13.08 5.93 -13.72
N GLY A 210 -11.95 6.52 -13.34
CA GLY A 210 -11.90 7.69 -12.49
C GLY A 210 -12.13 9.00 -13.25
N LEU A 211 -12.24 10.08 -12.49
CA LEU A 211 -12.18 11.44 -13.02
C LEU A 211 -10.76 11.76 -13.52
N PRO A 212 -10.61 12.77 -14.40
CA PRO A 212 -9.28 13.25 -14.77
C PRO A 212 -8.37 13.48 -13.56
N ASN A 213 -7.09 13.18 -13.69
CA ASN A 213 -6.13 13.20 -12.57
C ASN A 213 -6.13 14.50 -11.76
N TRP A 214 -6.32 15.66 -12.41
CA TRP A 214 -6.34 16.95 -11.71
C TRP A 214 -7.59 17.11 -10.83
N ILE A 215 -8.76 16.61 -11.27
CA ILE A 215 -9.99 16.62 -10.45
C ILE A 215 -9.84 15.64 -9.28
N THR A 216 -9.33 14.45 -9.57
CA THR A 216 -9.05 13.43 -8.57
C THR A 216 -8.09 13.95 -7.49
N GLU A 217 -7.03 14.67 -7.88
CA GLU A 217 -6.09 15.27 -6.94
C GLU A 217 -6.77 16.29 -6.02
N ILE A 218 -7.58 17.20 -6.57
CA ILE A 218 -8.34 18.19 -5.78
C ILE A 218 -9.26 17.45 -4.79
N GLY A 219 -10.02 16.48 -5.26
CA GLY A 219 -10.92 15.67 -4.44
C GLY A 219 -10.19 14.91 -3.33
N VAL A 220 -9.08 14.27 -3.62
CA VAL A 220 -8.27 13.57 -2.62
C VAL A 220 -7.70 14.54 -1.59
N ARG A 221 -7.14 15.69 -2.01
CA ARG A 221 -6.62 16.70 -1.09
C ARG A 221 -7.71 17.27 -0.15
N ALA A 222 -8.88 17.59 -0.70
CA ALA A 222 -10.01 18.09 0.07
C ALA A 222 -10.53 17.03 1.08
N THR A 223 -10.71 15.80 0.61
CA THR A 223 -11.13 14.65 1.44
C THR A 223 -10.11 14.36 2.54
N THR A 224 -8.83 14.35 2.22
CA THR A 224 -7.75 14.11 3.19
C THR A 224 -7.77 15.19 4.28
N LYS A 225 -7.87 16.47 3.89
CA LYS A 225 -7.95 17.58 4.85
C LYS A 225 -9.18 17.47 5.74
N TYR A 226 -10.34 17.22 5.16
CA TYR A 226 -11.60 17.08 5.90
C TYR A 226 -11.55 15.90 6.90
N ARG A 227 -11.13 14.73 6.43
CA ARG A 227 -11.03 13.52 7.26
C ARG A 227 -10.00 13.66 8.38
N PHE A 228 -8.87 14.31 8.08
CA PHE A 228 -7.86 14.59 9.09
C PHE A 228 -8.36 15.54 10.17
N MET A 229 -9.17 16.56 9.82
CA MET A 229 -9.81 17.43 10.81
C MET A 229 -10.86 16.67 11.63
N LYS A 230 -11.62 15.78 10.99
CA LYS A 230 -12.66 14.99 11.66
C LYS A 230 -12.07 13.97 12.64
N SER A 231 -10.89 13.42 12.36
CA SER A 231 -10.24 12.45 13.26
C SER A 231 -9.76 13.07 14.57
N GLY A 232 -9.67 14.40 14.67
CA GLY A 232 -9.48 15.10 15.96
C GLY A 232 -8.32 14.55 16.78
N LEU A 233 -8.61 14.06 17.98
CA LEU A 233 -7.61 13.51 18.90
C LEU A 233 -7.05 12.13 18.48
N GLU A 234 -7.63 11.48 17.48
CA GLU A 234 -7.10 10.22 16.95
C GLU A 234 -5.85 10.42 16.06
N THR A 235 -5.54 11.67 15.68
CA THR A 235 -4.35 12.01 14.88
C THR A 235 -3.18 12.44 15.73
#